data_90ab965c57dab1d9c8e34b95807365d1
#
_entry.id   90ab965c57dab1d9c8e34b95807365d1
#
_cell.length_a   1.000
_cell.length_b   1.000
_cell.length_c   1.000
_cell.angle_alpha   90.00
_cell.angle_beta   90.00
_cell.angle_gamma   90.00
#
_symmetry.space_group_name_H-M   'P 1'
#
loop_
_entity.id
_entity.type
_entity.pdbx_description
1 polymer ?
#
loop_
_entity_poly.entity_id
_entity_poly.type
_entity_poly.pdbx_seq_one_letter_code
_entity_poly.pdbx_strand_id
1 'polypeptide(L)'
;HGDDRRQRQMCIRDSLFFWLLTNRMAPPAVFALPFFQFYSSVNLFDTHIAVALSHCLFNIPLAVWILEGFMSAVPKELDETAYVDGYSFWRFFFKIFIPTITAGIGITMFFCFMFSWVELLLAKTLTAVAAKPIAATMTRTASTSGYELGLLAAAGSLTIIPGAIVIYFVRNYIAKGFALGRV
;
A
#
# COMPACT_ATOMS: atom_id res chain seq x y z
N HIS A 1 4.40 36.93 -13.25
CA HIS A 1 5.30 36.14 -12.38
C HIS A 1 4.58 35.12 -11.47
N GLY A 2 3.32 35.35 -11.11
CA GLY A 2 2.55 34.39 -10.28
C GLY A 2 2.04 33.18 -11.06
N ASP A 3 1.60 33.38 -12.28
CA ASP A 3 1.03 32.34 -13.15
C ASP A 3 2.09 31.34 -13.62
N ASP A 4 3.30 31.80 -13.91
CA ASP A 4 4.42 30.97 -14.36
C ASP A 4 4.90 30.01 -13.25
N ARG A 5 4.87 30.45 -11.97
CA ARG A 5 5.18 29.62 -10.82
C ARG A 5 4.09 28.57 -10.57
N ARG A 6 2.82 28.93 -10.74
CA ARG A 6 1.70 28.01 -10.56
C ARG A 6 1.70 26.92 -11.63
N GLN A 7 1.97 27.27 -12.89
CA GLN A 7 2.12 26.31 -13.99
C GLN A 7 3.29 25.36 -13.75
N ARG A 8 4.46 25.86 -13.33
CA ARG A 8 5.60 25.01 -12.99
C ARG A 8 5.30 24.03 -11.86
N GLN A 9 4.63 24.46 -10.80
CA GLN A 9 4.24 23.58 -9.69
C GLN A 9 3.26 22.50 -10.14
N MET A 10 2.32 22.81 -11.02
CA MET A 10 1.42 21.82 -11.62
C MET A 10 2.19 20.80 -12.45
N CYS A 11 3.07 21.24 -13.35
CA CYS A 11 3.89 20.33 -14.18
C CYS A 11 4.78 19.41 -13.33
N ILE A 12 5.42 19.93 -12.28
CA ILE A 12 6.28 19.13 -11.38
C ILE A 12 5.43 18.08 -10.65
N ARG A 13 4.28 18.47 -10.12
CA ARG A 13 3.35 17.56 -9.43
C ARG A 13 2.91 16.45 -10.36
N ASP A 14 2.44 16.77 -11.55
CA ASP A 14 1.94 15.79 -12.52
C ASP A 14 3.05 14.85 -13.00
N SER A 15 4.27 15.36 -13.19
CA SER A 15 5.44 14.55 -13.52
C SER A 15 5.83 13.59 -12.41
N LEU A 16 5.79 14.03 -11.14
CA LEU A 16 6.04 13.18 -9.97
C LEU A 16 4.98 12.08 -9.83
N PHE A 17 3.70 12.42 -10.02
CA PHE A 17 2.62 11.42 -10.02
C PHE A 17 2.79 10.38 -11.12
N PHE A 18 3.11 10.82 -12.33
CA PHE A 18 3.37 9.93 -13.45
C PHE A 18 4.57 9.02 -13.19
N TRP A 19 5.64 9.55 -12.63
CA TRP A 19 6.83 8.77 -12.26
C TRP A 19 6.51 7.73 -11.19
N LEU A 20 5.73 8.08 -10.16
CA LEU A 20 5.26 7.15 -9.14
C LEU A 20 4.42 6.01 -9.74
N LEU A 21 3.48 6.34 -10.64
CA LEU A 21 2.67 5.34 -11.35
C LEU A 21 3.54 4.41 -12.21
N THR A 22 4.54 4.94 -12.89
CA THR A 22 5.47 4.14 -13.70
C THR A 22 6.21 3.11 -12.85
N ASN A 23 6.67 3.49 -11.64
CA ASN A 23 7.27 2.55 -10.70
C ASN A 23 6.29 1.43 -10.28
N ARG A 24 5.01 1.75 -10.12
CA ARG A 24 3.98 0.76 -9.79
C ARG A 24 3.74 -0.26 -10.91
N MET A 25 3.89 0.17 -12.17
CA MET A 25 3.72 -0.69 -13.34
C MET A 25 4.92 -1.62 -13.61
N ALA A 26 6.07 -1.36 -12.99
CA ALA A 26 7.24 -2.18 -13.17
C ALA A 26 7.00 -3.59 -12.60
N PRO A 27 7.34 -4.68 -13.35
CA PRO A 27 7.16 -6.04 -12.88
C PRO A 27 8.04 -6.31 -11.65
N PRO A 28 7.51 -6.90 -10.56
CA PRO A 28 8.30 -7.27 -9.38
C PRO A 28 9.53 -8.14 -9.69
N ALA A 29 9.46 -8.93 -10.76
CA ALA A 29 10.55 -9.79 -11.22
C ALA A 29 11.84 -9.02 -11.54
N VAL A 30 11.74 -7.81 -12.06
CA VAL A 30 12.89 -6.96 -12.39
C VAL A 30 13.67 -6.57 -11.13
N PHE A 31 12.98 -6.39 -10.01
CA PHE A 31 13.57 -5.97 -8.74
C PHE A 31 14.03 -7.15 -7.87
N ALA A 32 13.59 -8.38 -8.17
CA ALA A 32 13.87 -9.55 -7.34
C ALA A 32 15.38 -9.78 -7.13
N LEU A 33 16.17 -9.80 -8.20
CA LEU A 33 17.60 -10.01 -8.13
C LEU A 33 18.38 -8.83 -7.54
N PRO A 34 18.14 -7.56 -7.95
CA PRO A 34 18.77 -6.41 -7.30
C PRO A 34 18.47 -6.32 -5.80
N PHE A 35 17.24 -6.58 -5.37
CA PHE A 35 16.91 -6.59 -3.96
C PHE A 35 17.57 -7.71 -3.19
N PHE A 36 17.63 -8.91 -3.77
CA PHE A 36 18.35 -10.02 -3.17
C PHE A 36 19.82 -9.68 -2.94
N GLN A 37 20.50 -9.13 -3.94
CA GLN A 37 21.91 -8.71 -3.84
C GLN A 37 22.10 -7.61 -2.80
N PHE A 38 21.25 -6.59 -2.82
CA PHE A 38 21.32 -5.47 -1.88
C PHE A 38 21.09 -5.93 -0.43
N TYR A 39 20.01 -6.66 -0.16
CA TYR A 39 19.72 -7.10 1.22
C TYR A 39 20.72 -8.15 1.73
N SER A 40 21.30 -8.95 0.85
CA SER A 40 22.40 -9.86 1.20
C SER A 40 23.67 -9.08 1.59
N SER A 41 23.99 -8.00 0.89
CA SER A 41 25.18 -7.18 1.18
C SER A 41 25.08 -6.41 2.50
N VAL A 42 23.89 -6.04 2.92
CA VAL A 42 23.63 -5.31 4.18
C VAL A 42 23.18 -6.22 5.33
N ASN A 43 23.27 -7.55 5.16
CA ASN A 43 22.84 -8.57 6.13
C ASN A 43 21.36 -8.45 6.58
N LEU A 44 20.49 -8.00 5.69
CA LEU A 44 19.04 -7.95 5.89
C LEU A 44 18.29 -9.08 5.18
N PHE A 45 18.98 -9.98 4.51
CA PHE A 45 18.37 -11.15 3.88
C PHE A 45 17.64 -12.02 4.92
N ASP A 46 16.51 -12.60 4.55
CA ASP A 46 15.63 -13.40 5.41
C ASP A 46 15.11 -12.67 6.65
N THR A 47 14.81 -11.37 6.50
CA THR A 47 14.20 -10.57 7.55
C THR A 47 12.84 -10.00 7.10
N HIS A 48 11.92 -9.82 8.05
CA HIS A 48 10.62 -9.17 7.78
C HIS A 48 10.79 -7.74 7.28
N ILE A 49 11.86 -7.06 7.71
CA ILE A 49 12.17 -5.67 7.31
C ILE A 49 12.48 -5.60 5.81
N ALA A 50 13.29 -6.53 5.29
CA ALA A 50 13.62 -6.57 3.86
C ALA A 50 12.37 -6.75 3.00
N VAL A 51 11.47 -7.66 3.39
CA VAL A 51 10.21 -7.89 2.70
C VAL A 51 9.31 -6.64 2.77
N ALA A 52 9.17 -6.04 3.95
CA ALA A 52 8.35 -4.84 4.14
C ALA A 52 8.85 -3.66 3.30
N LEU A 53 10.16 -3.39 3.30
CA LEU A 53 10.76 -2.31 2.49
C LEU A 53 10.58 -2.55 0.98
N SER A 54 10.70 -3.80 0.54
CA SER A 54 10.47 -4.16 -0.86
C SER A 54 9.01 -3.95 -1.28
N HIS A 55 8.06 -4.27 -0.41
CA HIS A 55 6.64 -4.00 -0.64
C HIS A 55 6.32 -2.49 -0.63
N CYS A 56 7.05 -1.68 0.13
CA CYS A 56 6.88 -0.23 0.13
C CYS A 56 7.12 0.38 -1.25
N LEU A 57 8.06 -0.15 -2.04
CA LEU A 57 8.33 0.36 -3.39
C LEU A 57 7.08 0.38 -4.28
N PHE A 58 6.23 -0.63 -4.14
CA PHE A 58 5.00 -0.76 -4.93
C PHE A 58 3.77 -0.16 -4.24
N ASN A 59 3.73 -0.20 -2.91
CA ASN A 59 2.56 0.24 -2.16
C ASN A 59 2.54 1.75 -1.91
N ILE A 60 3.70 2.41 -1.76
CA ILE A 60 3.74 3.87 -1.58
C ILE A 60 3.15 4.61 -2.79
N PRO A 61 3.52 4.31 -4.05
CA PRO A 61 2.89 4.95 -5.20
C PRO A 61 1.38 4.77 -5.25
N LEU A 62 0.92 3.55 -4.93
CA LEU A 62 -0.51 3.25 -4.86
C LEU A 62 -1.21 4.05 -3.77
N ALA A 63 -0.61 4.09 -2.57
CA ALA A 63 -1.16 4.83 -1.43
C ALA A 63 -1.27 6.32 -1.74
N VAL A 64 -0.23 6.91 -2.33
CA VAL A 64 -0.22 8.32 -2.73
C VAL A 64 -1.32 8.59 -3.75
N TRP A 65 -1.48 7.73 -4.74
CA TRP A 65 -2.50 7.89 -5.77
C TRP A 65 -3.92 7.83 -5.23
N ILE A 66 -4.23 6.84 -4.38
CA ILE A 66 -5.56 6.70 -3.79
C ILE A 66 -5.84 7.89 -2.85
N LEU A 67 -4.90 8.22 -1.95
CA LEU A 67 -5.07 9.31 -0.98
C LEU A 67 -5.21 10.67 -1.66
N GLU A 68 -4.48 10.93 -2.74
CA GLU A 68 -4.61 12.17 -3.49
C GLU A 68 -6.04 12.37 -4.00
N GLY A 69 -6.69 11.32 -4.52
CA GLY A 69 -8.09 11.41 -4.94
C GLY A 69 -9.04 11.81 -3.80
N PHE A 70 -8.85 11.28 -2.60
CA PHE A 70 -9.66 11.66 -1.43
C PHE A 70 -9.31 13.04 -0.90
N MET A 71 -8.04 13.43 -0.91
CA MET A 71 -7.59 14.75 -0.47
C MET A 71 -8.07 15.85 -1.40
N SER A 72 -8.07 15.60 -2.71
CA SER A 72 -8.56 16.55 -3.71
C SER A 72 -10.07 16.80 -3.63
N ALA A 73 -10.83 15.86 -3.08
CA ALA A 73 -12.27 15.99 -2.86
C ALA A 73 -12.61 16.82 -1.62
N VAL A 74 -11.63 17.15 -0.77
CA VAL A 74 -11.86 18.01 0.42
C VAL A 74 -12.01 19.46 -0.03
N PRO A 75 -13.10 20.16 0.34
CA PRO A 75 -13.28 21.56 -0.01
C PRO A 75 -12.20 22.46 0.62
N LYS A 76 -11.71 23.43 -0.14
CA LYS A 76 -10.68 24.37 0.35
C LYS A 76 -11.20 25.30 1.45
N GLU A 77 -12.49 25.53 1.48
CA GLU A 77 -13.17 26.33 2.49
C GLU A 77 -12.97 25.75 3.91
N LEU A 78 -12.72 24.45 4.00
CA LEU A 78 -12.43 23.79 5.28
C LEU A 78 -11.07 24.26 5.86
N ASP A 79 -10.07 24.41 4.99
CA ASP A 79 -8.74 24.92 5.38
C ASP A 79 -8.83 26.39 5.80
N GLU A 80 -9.57 27.20 5.01
CA GLU A 80 -9.73 28.63 5.25
C GLU A 80 -10.48 28.91 6.57
N THR A 81 -11.56 28.17 6.81
CA THR A 81 -12.36 28.28 8.04
C THR A 81 -11.51 27.89 9.26
N ALA A 82 -10.78 26.78 9.18
CA ALA A 82 -9.92 26.36 10.29
C ALA A 82 -8.79 27.36 10.58
N TYR A 83 -8.26 28.02 9.54
CA TYR A 83 -7.26 29.07 9.73
C TYR A 83 -7.85 30.31 10.42
N VAL A 84 -9.06 30.73 10.05
CA VAL A 84 -9.78 31.85 10.69
C VAL A 84 -10.10 31.54 12.15
N ASP A 85 -10.44 30.27 12.47
CA ASP A 85 -10.69 29.77 13.82
C ASP A 85 -9.41 29.64 14.68
N GLY A 86 -8.23 29.98 14.14
CA GLY A 86 -6.96 29.97 14.86
C GLY A 86 -6.37 28.57 15.09
N TYR A 87 -6.76 27.59 14.31
CA TYR A 87 -6.14 26.27 14.37
C TYR A 87 -4.71 26.33 13.85
N SER A 88 -3.75 25.78 14.61
CA SER A 88 -2.43 25.52 14.09
C SER A 88 -2.47 24.36 13.07
N PHE A 89 -1.51 24.31 12.14
CA PHE A 89 -1.42 23.27 11.10
C PHE A 89 -1.57 21.85 11.65
N TRP A 90 -0.81 21.48 12.67
CA TRP A 90 -0.87 20.14 13.26
C TRP A 90 -2.20 19.83 13.91
N ARG A 91 -2.82 20.82 14.58
CA ARG A 91 -4.13 20.66 15.20
C ARG A 91 -5.22 20.48 14.15
N PHE A 92 -5.19 21.25 13.08
CA PHE A 92 -6.06 21.09 11.93
C PHE A 92 -5.88 19.71 11.29
N PHE A 93 -4.65 19.33 10.99
CA PHE A 93 -4.32 18.09 10.32
C PHE A 93 -4.87 16.86 11.05
N PHE A 94 -4.57 16.72 12.35
CA PHE A 94 -5.02 15.55 13.10
C PHE A 94 -6.49 15.59 13.53
N LYS A 95 -7.05 16.76 13.78
CA LYS A 95 -8.39 16.89 14.37
C LYS A 95 -9.52 17.05 13.34
N ILE A 96 -9.22 17.60 12.18
CA ILE A 96 -10.19 17.91 11.13
C ILE A 96 -9.87 17.14 9.85
N PHE A 97 -8.67 17.29 9.31
CA PHE A 97 -8.31 16.77 8.01
C PHE A 97 -8.27 15.23 7.97
N ILE A 98 -7.51 14.58 8.86
CA ILE A 98 -7.43 13.10 8.92
C ILE A 98 -8.81 12.45 9.13
N PRO A 99 -9.66 12.89 10.07
CA PRO A 99 -11.03 12.36 10.20
C PRO A 99 -11.86 12.51 8.94
N THR A 100 -11.71 13.60 8.20
CA THR A 100 -12.46 13.85 6.95
C THR A 100 -12.07 12.85 5.85
N ILE A 101 -10.80 12.50 5.72
CA ILE A 101 -10.30 11.54 4.72
C ILE A 101 -10.19 10.10 5.24
N THR A 102 -10.78 9.78 6.39
CA THR A 102 -10.68 8.44 7.03
C THR A 102 -11.14 7.31 6.10
N ALA A 103 -12.16 7.55 5.26
CA ALA A 103 -12.59 6.58 4.26
C ALA A 103 -11.46 6.27 3.25
N GLY A 104 -10.77 7.29 2.76
CA GLY A 104 -9.61 7.14 1.87
C GLY A 104 -8.45 6.40 2.53
N ILE A 105 -8.16 6.71 3.79
CA ILE A 105 -7.13 6.00 4.57
C ILE A 105 -7.49 4.51 4.69
N GLY A 106 -8.72 4.19 5.05
CA GLY A 106 -9.17 2.81 5.17
C GLY A 106 -9.07 2.02 3.86
N ILE A 107 -9.48 2.62 2.75
CA ILE A 107 -9.36 2.03 1.42
C ILE A 107 -7.88 1.83 1.03
N THR A 108 -7.05 2.81 1.28
CA THR A 108 -5.60 2.73 1.01
C THR A 108 -4.96 1.61 1.79
N MET A 109 -5.22 1.51 3.09
CA MET A 109 -4.71 0.44 3.95
C MET A 109 -5.17 -0.94 3.45
N PHE A 110 -6.43 -1.06 3.04
CA PHE A 110 -6.96 -2.30 2.49
C PHE A 110 -6.20 -2.73 1.23
N PHE A 111 -6.02 -1.84 0.26
CA PHE A 111 -5.32 -2.19 -0.97
C PHE A 111 -3.84 -2.50 -0.74
N CYS A 112 -3.15 -1.71 0.08
CA CYS A 112 -1.75 -1.98 0.43
C CYS A 112 -1.60 -3.34 1.12
N PHE A 113 -2.50 -3.67 2.05
CA PHE A 113 -2.53 -4.97 2.70
C PHE A 113 -2.77 -6.10 1.69
N MET A 114 -3.80 -5.98 0.85
CA MET A 114 -4.15 -7.02 -0.12
C MET A 114 -3.02 -7.28 -1.11
N PHE A 115 -2.40 -6.23 -1.66
CA PHE A 115 -1.27 -6.40 -2.57
C PHE A 115 -0.04 -7.01 -1.90
N SER A 116 0.26 -6.62 -0.65
CA SER A 116 1.35 -7.25 0.10
C SER A 116 1.04 -8.70 0.46
N TRP A 117 -0.23 -9.01 0.75
CA TRP A 117 -0.66 -10.35 1.15
C TRP A 117 -0.58 -11.37 0.01
N VAL A 118 -0.90 -10.96 -1.22
CA VAL A 118 -0.87 -11.85 -2.39
C VAL A 118 0.49 -11.86 -3.10
N GLU A 119 1.41 -10.97 -2.74
CA GLU A 119 2.72 -10.90 -3.35
C GLU A 119 3.56 -12.10 -2.93
N LEU A 120 3.99 -12.90 -3.90
CA LEU A 120 4.70 -14.14 -3.68
C LEU A 120 6.16 -14.08 -4.13
N LEU A 121 6.44 -13.35 -5.21
CA LEU A 121 7.73 -13.43 -5.89
C LEU A 121 8.86 -12.83 -5.04
N LEU A 122 8.69 -11.60 -4.57
CA LEU A 122 9.66 -10.94 -3.69
C LEU A 122 9.75 -11.66 -2.35
N ALA A 123 8.60 -12.04 -1.78
CA ALA A 123 8.56 -12.82 -0.55
C ALA A 123 9.37 -14.11 -0.65
N LYS A 124 9.25 -14.85 -1.75
CA LYS A 124 10.00 -16.10 -1.99
C LYS A 124 11.48 -15.86 -2.27
N THR A 125 11.82 -14.75 -2.95
CA THR A 125 13.20 -14.44 -3.32
C THR A 125 14.00 -13.89 -2.13
N LEU A 126 13.37 -13.14 -1.24
CA LEU A 126 14.02 -12.43 -0.14
C LEU A 126 13.98 -13.18 1.18
N THR A 127 13.31 -14.34 1.25
CA THR A 127 13.18 -15.12 2.48
C THR A 127 13.61 -16.58 2.28
N ALA A 128 14.23 -17.16 3.32
CA ALA A 128 14.63 -18.56 3.33
C ALA A 128 13.86 -19.36 4.40
N VAL A 129 14.03 -19.04 5.68
CA VAL A 129 13.47 -19.77 6.82
C VAL A 129 12.80 -18.87 7.84
N ALA A 130 13.50 -17.80 8.29
CA ALA A 130 13.08 -17.02 9.44
C ALA A 130 11.89 -16.08 9.14
N ALA A 131 11.86 -15.45 7.97
CA ALA A 131 10.84 -14.47 7.59
C ALA A 131 9.88 -14.97 6.50
N LYS A 132 9.78 -16.28 6.31
CA LYS A 132 9.03 -16.87 5.21
C LYS A 132 7.52 -16.72 5.38
N PRO A 133 6.82 -16.02 4.47
CA PRO A 133 5.36 -15.87 4.53
C PRO A 133 4.64 -17.19 4.24
N ILE A 134 3.40 -17.31 4.71
CA ILE A 134 2.57 -18.50 4.50
C ILE A 134 2.39 -18.82 3.01
N ALA A 135 2.20 -17.81 2.16
CA ALA A 135 2.08 -17.96 0.71
C ALA A 135 3.33 -18.62 0.08
N ALA A 136 4.53 -18.22 0.52
CA ALA A 136 5.79 -18.82 0.05
C ALA A 136 5.99 -20.25 0.58
N THR A 137 5.44 -20.58 1.74
CA THR A 137 5.46 -21.93 2.32
C THR A 137 4.58 -22.89 1.53
N MET A 138 3.40 -22.44 1.10
CA MET A 138 2.46 -23.25 0.32
C MET A 138 3.07 -23.75 -1.01
N THR A 139 3.88 -22.95 -1.69
CA THR A 139 4.51 -23.37 -2.94
C THR A 139 5.53 -24.48 -2.75
N ARG A 140 6.14 -24.61 -1.57
CA ARG A 140 7.09 -25.67 -1.26
C ARG A 140 6.38 -27.01 -1.01
N THR A 141 5.25 -26.97 -0.34
CA THR A 141 4.43 -28.16 -0.02
C THR A 141 3.90 -28.82 -1.29
N ALA A 142 3.63 -28.03 -2.33
CA ALA A 142 3.17 -28.53 -3.62
C ALA A 142 4.26 -29.20 -4.47
N SER A 143 5.57 -28.97 -4.18
CA SER A 143 6.67 -29.36 -5.09
C SER A 143 7.55 -30.51 -4.62
N THR A 144 7.58 -30.87 -3.31
CA THR A 144 8.63 -31.75 -2.79
C THR A 144 8.19 -33.18 -2.40
N SER A 145 6.90 -33.44 -2.21
CA SER A 145 6.45 -34.73 -1.65
C SER A 145 5.26 -35.35 -2.39
N GLY A 146 4.97 -34.91 -3.61
CA GLY A 146 3.66 -35.18 -4.16
C GLY A 146 2.62 -34.26 -3.49
N TYR A 147 1.44 -34.23 -4.03
CA TYR A 147 0.39 -33.34 -3.51
C TYR A 147 -0.14 -33.87 -2.17
N GLU A 148 0.38 -33.35 -1.07
CA GLU A 148 -0.32 -33.44 0.22
C GLU A 148 -1.51 -32.47 0.18
N LEU A 149 -2.57 -32.88 -0.51
CA LEU A 149 -3.79 -32.06 -0.73
C LEU A 149 -4.41 -31.57 0.59
N GLY A 150 -4.32 -32.37 1.65
CA GLY A 150 -4.83 -31.98 2.97
C GLY A 150 -4.06 -30.80 3.57
N LEU A 151 -2.73 -30.81 3.51
CA LEU A 151 -1.89 -29.73 4.04
C LEU A 151 -2.03 -28.45 3.17
N LEU A 152 -2.12 -28.62 1.87
CA LEU A 152 -2.34 -27.50 0.94
C LEU A 152 -3.72 -26.85 1.19
N ALA A 153 -4.76 -27.65 1.36
CA ALA A 153 -6.10 -27.15 1.69
C ALA A 153 -6.14 -26.43 3.05
N ALA A 154 -5.49 -26.98 4.07
CA ALA A 154 -5.40 -26.36 5.39
C ALA A 154 -4.66 -25.02 5.33
N ALA A 155 -3.50 -24.95 4.66
CA ALA A 155 -2.75 -23.72 4.48
C ALA A 155 -3.53 -22.69 3.66
N GLY A 156 -4.25 -23.12 2.60
CA GLY A 156 -5.14 -22.27 1.81
C GLY A 156 -6.27 -21.68 2.66
N SER A 157 -6.89 -22.49 3.51
CA SER A 157 -7.94 -22.01 4.42
C SER A 157 -7.40 -20.98 5.43
N LEU A 158 -6.19 -21.20 5.97
CA LEU A 158 -5.55 -20.26 6.89
C LEU A 158 -5.20 -18.91 6.21
N THR A 159 -4.86 -18.91 4.92
CA THR A 159 -4.57 -17.66 4.19
C THR A 159 -5.81 -16.80 3.95
N ILE A 160 -7.00 -17.39 3.93
CA ILE A 160 -8.25 -16.62 3.75
C ILE A 160 -8.60 -15.83 5.01
N ILE A 161 -8.28 -16.34 6.20
CA ILE A 161 -8.71 -15.76 7.48
C ILE A 161 -8.25 -14.29 7.66
N PRO A 162 -6.97 -13.93 7.51
CA PRO A 162 -6.54 -12.54 7.66
C PRO A 162 -7.19 -11.60 6.63
N GLY A 163 -7.35 -12.08 5.39
CA GLY A 163 -8.04 -11.31 4.35
C GLY A 163 -9.49 -11.04 4.71
N ALA A 164 -10.24 -12.05 5.18
CA ALA A 164 -11.62 -11.92 5.62
C ALA A 164 -11.76 -10.96 6.81
N ILE A 165 -10.84 -11.02 7.78
CA ILE A 165 -10.80 -10.11 8.93
C ILE A 165 -10.63 -8.66 8.46
N VAL A 166 -9.65 -8.39 7.58
CA VAL A 166 -9.41 -7.05 7.05
C VAL A 166 -10.62 -6.53 6.27
N ILE A 167 -11.22 -7.36 5.41
CA ILE A 167 -12.44 -7.00 4.66
C ILE A 167 -13.58 -6.64 5.62
N TYR A 168 -13.78 -7.43 6.68
CA TYR A 168 -14.82 -7.17 7.68
C TYR A 168 -14.66 -5.80 8.34
N PHE A 169 -13.45 -5.41 8.74
CA PHE A 169 -13.19 -4.12 9.36
C PHE A 169 -13.27 -2.94 8.36
N VAL A 170 -12.80 -3.15 7.15
CA VAL A 170 -12.69 -2.06 6.15
C VAL A 170 -13.98 -1.87 5.34
N ARG A 171 -14.90 -2.85 5.33
CA ARG A 171 -16.15 -2.79 4.54
C ARG A 171 -16.94 -1.49 4.68
N ASN A 172 -17.01 -0.94 5.90
CA ASN A 172 -17.76 0.29 6.17
C ASN A 172 -17.07 1.53 5.58
N TYR A 173 -15.73 1.54 5.51
CA TYR A 173 -14.94 2.62 4.88
C TYR A 173 -15.05 2.54 3.36
N ILE A 174 -15.01 1.33 2.80
CA ILE A 174 -15.19 1.08 1.37
C ILE A 174 -16.59 1.55 0.94
N ALA A 175 -17.64 1.18 1.67
CA ALA A 175 -19.00 1.59 1.38
C ALA A 175 -19.18 3.11 1.38
N LYS A 176 -18.59 3.82 2.36
CA LYS A 176 -18.59 5.28 2.42
C LYS A 176 -17.83 5.92 1.26
N GLY A 177 -16.66 5.37 0.87
CA GLY A 177 -15.89 5.86 -0.25
C GLY A 177 -16.64 5.78 -1.57
N PHE A 178 -17.35 4.69 -1.82
CA PHE A 178 -18.19 4.55 -3.02
C PHE A 178 -19.44 5.44 -3.00
N ALA A 179 -19.97 5.73 -1.82
CA ALA A 179 -21.11 6.65 -1.69
C ALA A 179 -20.72 8.11 -1.99
N LEU A 180 -19.53 8.54 -1.61
CA LEU A 180 -19.00 9.87 -1.90
C LEU A 180 -18.62 10.07 -3.38
N GLY A 181 -18.32 9.01 -4.11
CA GLY A 181 -18.05 9.08 -5.56
C GLY A 181 -19.29 9.16 -6.44
N ARG A 182 -20.48 9.32 -5.86
CA ARG A 182 -21.78 9.41 -6.56
C ARG A 182 -22.39 10.84 -6.57
N VAL A 183 -21.54 11.85 -6.40
CA VAL A 183 -21.99 13.25 -6.57
C VAL A 183 -21.46 13.78 -7.90
#